data_bc531d40918613a8145169cba27ec953
#
_entry.id   bc531d40918613a8145169cba27ec953
#
_cell.length_a   1.000
_cell.length_b   1.000
_cell.length_c   1.000
_cell.angle_alpha   90.00
_cell.angle_beta   90.00
_cell.angle_gamma   90.00
#
_symmetry.space_group_name_H-M   'P 1'
#
loop_
_entity.id
_entity.type
_entity.pdbx_description
1 polymer ?
#
loop_
_entity_poly.entity_id
_entity_poly.type
_entity_poly.pdbx_seq_one_letter_code
_entity_poly.pdbx_strand_id
1 'polypeptide(L)'
;MLYSHFTEDLLNLQGVIVKKIKKIENIIYIHIEMPVSEHICPICGEKTRYIHDYRCRTIKDLPAFNQQVVLIYRQRRYVCHKCGKRFSEENTFVPRYYQITRRLINEIFNKTESVSSFSLIAKELNLSVSTIIRIFDNISYTSPSVLPDVVAIDEFKGNVGDEKYQAIITDPKSGIVLDILTDRKQSHLIQYIKRYSKENRDNVKFFISDMWKPYYELSEAFFKNATYLVDKYHYVRQIIWAFERTRKRIQKKYGKQNRLLFKNSKRILTKRISKLKDEQRNRVENLLYIDDELRKAYYLKEAFYKILDCEDRQTAKKKMNEWVYAAQNSGICDYRTCSNTLINWQNGILNTFDYPYSNGFTEGCNNRVKVLKRNAYGYRNFKRFRNRILHMFSYQKNKNKNNEKEVA
;
A
#
# COMPACT_ATOMS: atom_id res chain seq x y z
N MET A 1 41.99 17.06 -23.36
CA MET A 1 41.24 17.86 -22.36
C MET A 1 39.72 17.83 -22.57
N LEU A 2 39.19 17.99 -23.79
CA LEU A 2 37.71 17.98 -24.03
C LEU A 2 37.00 16.71 -23.58
N TYR A 3 37.57 15.53 -23.72
CA TYR A 3 36.95 14.24 -23.33
C TYR A 3 36.83 14.02 -21.81
N SER A 4 37.72 14.61 -21.00
CA SER A 4 37.65 14.44 -19.53
C SER A 4 36.49 15.21 -18.92
N HIS A 5 36.24 16.45 -19.33
CA HIS A 5 35.15 17.27 -18.84
C HIS A 5 33.79 16.67 -19.21
N PHE A 6 33.61 16.21 -20.44
CA PHE A 6 32.36 15.55 -20.87
C PHE A 6 32.04 14.28 -20.04
N THR A 7 33.07 13.51 -19.69
CA THR A 7 32.87 12.29 -18.87
C THR A 7 32.58 12.64 -17.42
N GLU A 8 33.16 13.71 -16.88
CA GLU A 8 32.89 14.22 -15.53
C GLU A 8 31.42 14.72 -15.42
N ASP A 9 30.97 15.46 -16.44
CA ASP A 9 29.59 15.95 -16.53
C ASP A 9 28.58 14.79 -16.63
N LEU A 10 28.87 13.80 -17.51
CA LEU A 10 28.01 12.59 -17.59
C LEU A 10 27.98 11.76 -16.32
N LEU A 11 29.12 11.67 -15.63
CA LEU A 11 29.19 10.95 -14.36
C LEU A 11 28.43 11.66 -13.25
N ASN A 12 28.26 12.98 -13.33
CA ASN A 12 27.60 13.85 -12.39
C ASN A 12 27.96 13.56 -10.91
N LEU A 13 29.27 13.42 -10.65
CA LEU A 13 29.85 13.30 -9.33
C LEU A 13 30.70 14.53 -9.06
N GLN A 14 30.20 15.42 -8.21
CA GLN A 14 30.90 16.69 -7.91
C GLN A 14 32.28 16.45 -7.30
N GLY A 15 33.27 17.17 -7.83
CA GLY A 15 34.66 17.18 -7.35
C GLY A 15 35.40 15.85 -7.58
N VAL A 16 35.01 15.09 -8.59
CA VAL A 16 35.66 13.82 -8.96
C VAL A 16 36.36 14.00 -10.30
N ILE A 17 37.65 13.61 -10.37
CA ILE A 17 38.45 13.61 -11.61
C ILE A 17 38.42 12.20 -12.19
N VAL A 18 37.99 12.07 -13.45
CA VAL A 18 38.03 10.82 -14.20
C VAL A 18 39.41 10.66 -14.88
N LYS A 19 40.14 9.61 -14.50
CA LYS A 19 41.46 9.32 -15.05
C LYS A 19 41.42 8.38 -16.25
N LYS A 20 40.56 7.37 -16.22
CA LYS A 20 40.49 6.33 -17.22
C LYS A 20 39.17 5.63 -17.19
N ILE A 21 38.68 5.25 -18.36
CA ILE A 21 37.51 4.37 -18.51
C ILE A 21 37.94 3.10 -19.21
N LYS A 22 37.54 1.95 -18.71
CA LYS A 22 37.74 0.66 -19.36
C LYS A 22 36.38 -0.09 -19.35
N LYS A 23 36.07 -0.69 -20.50
CA LYS A 23 34.96 -1.63 -20.61
C LYS A 23 35.54 -3.03 -20.72
N ILE A 24 35.08 -3.92 -19.82
CA ILE A 24 35.44 -5.34 -19.83
C ILE A 24 34.11 -6.09 -19.74
N GLU A 25 33.79 -6.87 -20.77
CA GLU A 25 32.52 -7.55 -20.91
C GLU A 25 31.32 -6.57 -20.75
N ASN A 26 30.46 -6.81 -19.75
CA ASN A 26 29.26 -6.00 -19.45
C ASN A 26 29.50 -5.04 -18.26
N ILE A 27 30.76 -4.71 -17.95
CA ILE A 27 31.11 -3.84 -16.82
C ILE A 27 31.94 -2.65 -17.33
N ILE A 28 31.55 -1.44 -16.94
CA ILE A 28 32.27 -0.21 -17.16
C ILE A 28 33.06 0.13 -15.89
N TYR A 29 34.38 0.07 -15.98
CA TYR A 29 35.29 0.47 -14.90
C TYR A 29 35.72 1.91 -15.13
N ILE A 30 35.42 2.80 -14.17
CA ILE A 30 35.79 4.22 -14.21
C ILE A 30 36.79 4.46 -13.10
N HIS A 31 38.04 4.76 -13.49
CA HIS A 31 39.09 5.11 -12.53
C HIS A 31 38.97 6.59 -12.17
N ILE A 32 38.80 6.85 -10.89
CA ILE A 32 38.52 8.17 -10.33
C ILE A 32 39.47 8.51 -9.19
N GLU A 33 39.71 9.80 -9.01
CA GLU A 33 40.36 10.37 -7.81
C GLU A 33 39.75 11.74 -7.47
N MET A 34 39.88 12.17 -6.23
CA MET A 34 39.56 13.53 -5.84
C MET A 34 40.66 14.50 -6.21
N PRO A 35 40.41 15.82 -6.38
CA PRO A 35 41.48 16.81 -6.48
C PRO A 35 42.35 16.82 -5.22
N VAL A 36 43.61 17.15 -5.35
CA VAL A 36 44.51 17.31 -4.20
C VAL A 36 44.08 18.56 -3.43
N SER A 37 43.75 18.41 -2.18
CA SER A 37 43.34 19.53 -1.32
C SER A 37 43.96 19.41 0.06
N GLU A 38 43.91 20.49 0.82
CA GLU A 38 44.31 20.53 2.20
C GLU A 38 43.21 19.88 3.07
N HIS A 39 43.64 19.07 4.02
CA HIS A 39 42.72 18.35 4.94
C HIS A 39 43.01 18.68 6.41
N ILE A 40 41.99 18.68 7.22
CA ILE A 40 42.09 18.93 8.65
C ILE A 40 42.27 17.60 9.38
N CYS A 41 43.28 17.51 10.24
CA CYS A 41 43.51 16.32 11.06
C CYS A 41 42.34 16.10 12.04
N PRO A 42 41.72 14.92 12.04
CA PRO A 42 40.55 14.65 12.91
C PRO A 42 40.90 14.56 14.41
N ILE A 43 42.18 14.59 14.80
CA ILE A 43 42.63 14.52 16.21
C ILE A 43 43.02 15.90 16.72
N CYS A 44 43.91 16.61 16.03
CA CYS A 44 44.49 17.85 16.56
C CYS A 44 44.08 19.11 15.80
N GLY A 45 43.24 19.01 14.76
CA GLY A 45 42.75 20.14 13.98
C GLY A 45 43.78 20.76 13.06
N GLU A 46 45.04 20.27 13.01
CA GLU A 46 46.11 20.81 12.15
C GLU A 46 45.81 20.52 10.70
N LYS A 47 46.13 21.47 9.81
CA LYS A 47 45.99 21.32 8.38
C LYS A 47 47.16 20.54 7.78
N THR A 48 46.90 19.64 6.86
CA THR A 48 47.93 18.86 6.19
C THR A 48 47.63 18.64 4.70
N ARG A 49 48.68 18.63 3.89
CA ARG A 49 48.69 18.19 2.47
C ARG A 49 49.57 16.98 2.24
N TYR A 50 50.19 16.45 3.30
CA TYR A 50 51.14 15.36 3.19
C TYR A 50 50.47 14.05 2.95
N ILE A 51 50.63 13.47 1.75
CA ILE A 51 50.07 12.20 1.36
C ILE A 51 50.96 11.08 1.92
N HIS A 52 50.41 10.20 2.72
CA HIS A 52 51.13 9.04 3.23
C HIS A 52 51.14 7.89 2.21
N ASP A 53 49.97 7.50 1.70
CA ASP A 53 49.79 6.41 0.74
C ASP A 53 48.45 6.54 -0.03
N TYR A 54 48.23 5.59 -0.91
CA TYR A 54 46.99 5.50 -1.69
C TYR A 54 46.36 4.13 -1.48
N ARG A 55 45.02 4.10 -1.41
CA ARG A 55 44.24 2.87 -1.40
C ARG A 55 43.23 2.86 -2.55
N CYS A 56 43.23 1.77 -3.32
CA CYS A 56 42.22 1.57 -4.35
C CYS A 56 40.98 0.93 -3.74
N ARG A 57 39.84 1.57 -3.91
CA ARG A 57 38.54 1.06 -3.49
C ARG A 57 37.67 0.75 -4.69
N THR A 58 37.07 -0.41 -4.72
CA THR A 58 36.06 -0.82 -5.73
C THR A 58 34.69 -0.47 -5.21
N ILE A 59 33.96 0.40 -5.91
CA ILE A 59 32.69 0.96 -5.49
C ILE A 59 31.67 0.74 -6.61
N LYS A 60 30.57 0.08 -6.33
CA LYS A 60 29.47 -0.07 -7.29
C LYS A 60 28.66 1.22 -7.40
N ASP A 61 28.24 1.54 -8.62
CA ASP A 61 27.47 2.73 -8.94
C ASP A 61 26.20 2.38 -9.73
N LEU A 62 25.39 3.39 -10.05
CA LEU A 62 24.19 3.22 -10.89
C LEU A 62 24.58 2.55 -12.21
N PRO A 63 23.84 1.53 -12.66
CA PRO A 63 24.02 0.98 -14.00
C PRO A 63 23.81 2.06 -15.06
N ALA A 64 24.62 2.05 -16.10
CA ALA A 64 24.50 2.95 -17.23
C ALA A 64 24.50 2.15 -18.54
N PHE A 65 23.65 2.54 -19.49
CA PHE A 65 23.55 1.88 -20.81
C PHE A 65 23.36 0.35 -20.72
N ASN A 66 22.53 -0.10 -19.76
CA ASN A 66 22.32 -1.52 -19.44
C ASN A 66 23.59 -2.28 -18.99
N GLN A 67 24.62 -1.58 -18.57
CA GLN A 67 25.88 -2.16 -18.09
C GLN A 67 26.11 -1.82 -16.63
N GLN A 68 26.77 -2.71 -15.90
CA GLN A 68 27.21 -2.43 -14.55
C GLN A 68 28.31 -1.37 -14.55
N VAL A 69 28.22 -0.39 -13.64
CA VAL A 69 29.26 0.63 -13.45
C VAL A 69 30.00 0.38 -12.14
N VAL A 70 31.31 0.37 -12.20
CA VAL A 70 32.20 0.18 -11.06
C VAL A 70 33.22 1.30 -11.04
N LEU A 71 33.24 2.08 -9.97
CA LEU A 71 34.23 3.11 -9.73
C LEU A 71 35.44 2.48 -9.05
N ILE A 72 36.62 2.67 -9.66
CA ILE A 72 37.93 2.33 -9.06
C ILE A 72 38.49 3.63 -8.47
N TYR A 73 38.17 3.85 -7.20
CA TYR A 73 38.52 5.07 -6.49
C TYR A 73 39.91 4.97 -5.86
N ARG A 74 40.86 5.78 -6.37
CA ARG A 74 42.21 5.93 -5.80
C ARG A 74 42.15 6.92 -4.66
N GLN A 75 41.80 6.45 -3.46
CA GLN A 75 41.65 7.23 -2.24
C GLN A 75 43.01 7.52 -1.62
N ARG A 76 43.28 8.80 -1.30
CA ARG A 76 44.50 9.22 -0.59
C ARG A 76 44.34 9.01 0.90
N ARG A 77 45.46 8.67 1.56
CA ARG A 77 45.59 8.73 2.99
C ARG A 77 46.63 9.79 3.32
N TYR A 78 46.25 10.68 4.22
CA TYR A 78 47.08 11.78 4.68
C TYR A 78 47.76 11.44 6.00
N VAL A 79 48.88 12.09 6.31
CA VAL A 79 49.56 12.05 7.58
C VAL A 79 49.64 13.45 8.18
N CYS A 80 49.31 13.58 9.44
CA CYS A 80 49.49 14.81 10.21
C CYS A 80 50.91 14.78 10.82
N HIS A 81 51.74 15.75 10.47
CA HIS A 81 53.12 15.85 11.00
C HIS A 81 53.14 16.27 12.47
N LYS A 82 52.08 16.93 12.98
CA LYS A 82 52.03 17.38 14.38
C LYS A 82 51.73 16.24 15.33
N CYS A 83 50.81 15.33 15.01
CA CYS A 83 50.37 14.25 15.92
C CYS A 83 50.58 12.83 15.34
N GLY A 84 51.16 12.70 14.13
CA GLY A 84 51.39 11.40 13.52
C GLY A 84 50.13 10.69 12.98
N LYS A 85 48.93 11.26 13.16
CA LYS A 85 47.69 10.62 12.75
C LYS A 85 47.62 10.41 11.27
N ARG A 86 47.28 9.18 10.85
CA ARG A 86 46.97 8.82 9.46
C ARG A 86 45.46 8.73 9.30
N PHE A 87 44.92 9.35 8.23
CA PHE A 87 43.49 9.36 7.94
C PHE A 87 43.24 9.42 6.44
N SER A 88 42.08 8.94 5.99
CA SER A 88 41.72 8.97 4.58
C SER A 88 41.03 10.29 4.23
N GLU A 89 41.21 10.73 2.98
CA GLU A 89 40.45 11.85 2.46
C GLU A 89 38.93 11.61 2.54
N GLU A 90 38.21 12.66 2.78
CA GLU A 90 36.74 12.62 2.78
C GLU A 90 36.20 12.71 1.36
N ASN A 91 35.05 12.13 1.12
CA ASN A 91 34.32 12.23 -0.12
C ASN A 91 32.81 12.29 0.15
N THR A 92 32.05 12.88 -0.76
CA THR A 92 30.62 13.08 -0.64
C THR A 92 29.78 11.97 -1.28
N PHE A 93 30.39 11.20 -2.18
CA PHE A 93 29.66 10.26 -3.04
C PHE A 93 29.53 8.84 -2.48
N VAL A 94 30.35 8.45 -1.48
CA VAL A 94 30.27 7.13 -0.83
C VAL A 94 30.09 7.29 0.68
N PRO A 95 29.09 6.68 1.30
CA PRO A 95 28.98 6.68 2.75
C PRO A 95 30.15 5.92 3.39
N ARG A 96 30.49 6.30 4.61
CA ARG A 96 31.53 5.61 5.39
C ARG A 96 31.21 4.12 5.50
N TYR A 97 32.20 3.27 5.28
CA TYR A 97 32.12 1.79 5.30
C TYR A 97 31.25 1.15 4.19
N TYR A 98 30.71 1.91 3.24
CA TYR A 98 30.01 1.36 2.10
C TYR A 98 30.92 1.17 0.89
N GLN A 99 30.56 0.22 0.02
CA GLN A 99 31.19 -0.02 -1.29
C GLN A 99 30.21 0.25 -2.44
N ILE A 100 29.25 1.11 -2.19
CA ILE A 100 28.25 1.58 -3.16
C ILE A 100 28.07 3.08 -3.01
N THR A 101 27.73 3.77 -4.09
CA THR A 101 27.53 5.21 -4.08
C THR A 101 26.23 5.62 -3.39
N ARG A 102 26.16 6.86 -2.86
CA ARG A 102 24.93 7.42 -2.27
C ARG A 102 23.77 7.42 -3.27
N ARG A 103 24.04 7.73 -4.55
CA ARG A 103 23.00 7.75 -5.58
C ARG A 103 22.45 6.35 -5.87
N LEU A 104 23.27 5.30 -5.79
CA LEU A 104 22.81 3.92 -5.91
C LEU A 104 21.93 3.52 -4.69
N ILE A 105 22.28 4.00 -3.49
CA ILE A 105 21.44 3.83 -2.29
C ILE A 105 20.09 4.53 -2.48
N ASN A 106 20.08 5.77 -2.98
CA ASN A 106 18.86 6.52 -3.25
C ASN A 106 17.97 5.80 -4.29
N GLU A 107 18.60 5.24 -5.34
CA GLU A 107 17.86 4.47 -6.34
C GLU A 107 17.23 3.19 -5.77
N ILE A 108 17.87 2.54 -4.80
CA ILE A 108 17.25 1.43 -4.07
C ILE A 108 15.97 1.90 -3.37
N PHE A 109 16.01 3.06 -2.71
CA PHE A 109 14.82 3.62 -2.08
C PHE A 109 13.75 3.97 -3.10
N ASN A 110 14.07 4.65 -4.18
CA ASN A 110 13.13 4.99 -5.25
C ASN A 110 12.44 3.73 -5.82
N LYS A 111 13.22 2.69 -6.14
CA LYS A 111 12.67 1.43 -6.67
C LYS A 111 11.81 0.69 -5.64
N THR A 112 12.11 0.85 -4.34
CA THR A 112 11.30 0.26 -3.28
C THR A 112 9.98 1.02 -3.00
N GLU A 113 9.67 2.12 -3.65
CA GLU A 113 8.35 2.78 -3.65
C GLU A 113 7.33 2.08 -4.56
N SER A 114 7.79 1.27 -5.49
CA SER A 114 6.95 0.48 -6.40
C SER A 114 6.52 -0.85 -5.78
N VAL A 115 5.74 -1.66 -6.47
CA VAL A 115 5.38 -3.02 -6.06
C VAL A 115 6.41 -4.08 -6.45
N SER A 116 7.63 -3.67 -6.83
CA SER A 116 8.72 -4.56 -7.23
C SER A 116 9.26 -5.38 -6.05
N SER A 117 9.66 -6.62 -6.28
CA SER A 117 10.32 -7.42 -5.25
C SER A 117 11.77 -6.99 -5.03
N PHE A 118 12.32 -7.25 -3.85
CA PHE A 118 13.75 -7.03 -3.59
C PHE A 118 14.65 -7.81 -4.54
N SER A 119 14.23 -9.00 -4.98
CA SER A 119 14.97 -9.83 -5.94
C SER A 119 15.02 -9.17 -7.32
N LEU A 120 13.91 -8.58 -7.78
CA LEU A 120 13.88 -7.86 -9.06
C LEU A 120 14.76 -6.62 -8.99
N ILE A 121 14.66 -5.82 -7.93
CA ILE A 121 15.49 -4.62 -7.72
C ILE A 121 16.98 -5.01 -7.68
N ALA A 122 17.32 -6.10 -6.98
CA ALA A 122 18.68 -6.60 -6.91
C ALA A 122 19.22 -6.97 -8.30
N LYS A 123 18.43 -7.64 -9.14
CA LYS A 123 18.78 -7.98 -10.51
C LYS A 123 19.01 -6.73 -11.37
N GLU A 124 18.11 -5.74 -11.30
CA GLU A 124 18.21 -4.51 -12.09
C GLU A 124 19.43 -3.66 -11.71
N LEU A 125 19.78 -3.65 -10.41
CA LEU A 125 20.90 -2.84 -9.88
C LEU A 125 22.22 -3.62 -9.79
N ASN A 126 22.28 -4.87 -10.23
CA ASN A 126 23.45 -5.76 -10.11
C ASN A 126 23.99 -5.87 -8.68
N LEU A 127 23.07 -5.97 -7.70
CA LEU A 127 23.37 -6.12 -6.28
C LEU A 127 22.86 -7.46 -5.77
N SER A 128 23.36 -7.92 -4.62
CA SER A 128 22.77 -9.05 -3.93
C SER A 128 21.45 -8.64 -3.24
N VAL A 129 20.50 -9.55 -3.15
CA VAL A 129 19.24 -9.33 -2.43
C VAL A 129 19.49 -8.95 -0.98
N SER A 130 20.49 -9.55 -0.34
CA SER A 130 20.90 -9.23 1.03
C SER A 130 21.39 -7.77 1.17
N THR A 131 22.09 -7.24 0.18
CA THR A 131 22.48 -5.83 0.14
C THR A 131 21.28 -4.90 0.05
N ILE A 132 20.33 -5.18 -0.85
CA ILE A 132 19.09 -4.40 -0.96
C ILE A 132 18.33 -4.41 0.37
N ILE A 133 18.17 -5.58 0.96
CA ILE A 133 17.44 -5.73 2.24
C ILE A 133 18.15 -4.97 3.36
N ARG A 134 19.47 -5.10 3.48
CA ARG A 134 20.26 -4.40 4.51
C ARG A 134 20.15 -2.89 4.40
N ILE A 135 20.13 -2.35 3.18
CA ILE A 135 19.97 -0.92 2.95
C ILE A 135 18.55 -0.49 3.29
N PHE A 136 17.55 -1.24 2.83
CA PHE A 136 16.15 -0.95 3.10
C PHE A 136 15.80 -1.01 4.59
N ASP A 137 16.38 -1.94 5.34
CA ASP A 137 16.14 -2.09 6.79
C ASP A 137 16.62 -0.89 7.63
N ASN A 138 17.42 0.04 7.05
CA ASN A 138 17.74 1.32 7.69
C ASN A 138 16.58 2.32 7.67
N ILE A 139 15.51 2.06 6.90
CA ILE A 139 14.29 2.88 6.94
C ILE A 139 13.45 2.46 8.12
N SER A 140 12.98 3.44 8.88
CA SER A 140 12.01 3.25 9.97
C SER A 140 10.87 4.25 9.82
N TYR A 141 9.64 3.74 9.85
CA TYR A 141 8.43 4.54 9.86
C TYR A 141 7.78 4.50 11.23
N THR A 142 7.54 5.67 11.80
CA THR A 142 6.79 5.82 13.05
C THR A 142 5.30 6.04 12.73
N SER A 143 4.43 5.57 13.62
CA SER A 143 3.01 5.93 13.57
C SER A 143 2.87 7.45 13.76
N PRO A 144 1.84 8.10 13.17
CA PRO A 144 1.62 9.52 13.39
C PRO A 144 1.42 9.83 14.88
N SER A 145 1.83 11.03 15.31
CA SER A 145 1.66 11.47 16.70
C SER A 145 0.23 11.87 17.03
N VAL A 146 -0.57 12.22 16.02
CA VAL A 146 -1.95 12.68 16.12
C VAL A 146 -2.82 11.90 15.15
N LEU A 147 -4.01 11.50 15.60
CA LEU A 147 -5.02 10.87 14.73
C LEU A 147 -5.72 11.94 13.89
N PRO A 148 -6.07 11.64 12.63
CA PRO A 148 -6.85 12.54 11.79
C PRO A 148 -8.33 12.55 12.18
N ASP A 149 -9.11 13.48 11.61
CA ASP A 149 -10.57 13.56 11.77
C ASP A 149 -11.28 12.27 11.29
N VAL A 150 -10.74 11.60 10.29
CA VAL A 150 -11.31 10.40 9.67
C VAL A 150 -10.35 9.24 9.80
N VAL A 151 -10.76 8.21 10.50
CA VAL A 151 -9.97 6.97 10.68
C VAL A 151 -10.71 5.81 10.06
N ALA A 152 -10.05 5.06 9.20
CA ALA A 152 -10.60 3.82 8.66
C ALA A 152 -9.71 2.63 9.05
N ILE A 153 -10.35 1.51 9.37
CA ILE A 153 -9.68 0.23 9.65
C ILE A 153 -10.26 -0.84 8.73
N ASP A 154 -9.37 -1.63 8.16
CA ASP A 154 -9.71 -2.82 7.38
C ASP A 154 -8.62 -3.88 7.58
N GLU A 155 -8.83 -5.07 7.04
CA GLU A 155 -7.87 -6.16 7.11
C GLU A 155 -7.50 -6.71 5.73
N PHE A 156 -6.30 -7.21 5.64
CA PHE A 156 -5.85 -7.94 4.47
C PHE A 156 -5.12 -9.23 4.84
N LYS A 157 -5.19 -10.21 3.94
CA LYS A 157 -4.49 -11.48 4.11
C LYS A 157 -3.02 -11.31 3.76
N GLY A 158 -2.21 -10.93 4.74
CA GLY A 158 -0.76 -10.74 4.59
C GLY A 158 0.02 -12.05 4.68
N ASN A 159 -0.37 -12.97 5.59
CA ASN A 159 0.35 -14.21 5.92
C ASN A 159 1.83 -13.91 6.28
N VAL A 160 2.04 -13.00 7.22
CA VAL A 160 3.38 -12.60 7.67
C VAL A 160 3.52 -12.87 9.15
N GLY A 161 4.65 -13.47 9.55
CA GLY A 161 4.79 -14.03 10.88
C GLY A 161 3.81 -15.20 11.07
N ASP A 162 3.28 -15.34 12.27
CA ASP A 162 2.33 -16.40 12.62
C ASP A 162 0.87 -16.03 12.33
N GLU A 163 0.62 -14.82 11.82
CA GLU A 163 -0.72 -14.28 11.64
C GLU A 163 -1.16 -14.23 10.17
N LYS A 164 -2.36 -14.72 9.92
CA LYS A 164 -2.96 -14.77 8.58
C LYS A 164 -3.43 -13.41 8.10
N TYR A 165 -4.01 -12.62 8.98
CA TYR A 165 -4.59 -11.31 8.68
C TYR A 165 -3.85 -10.21 9.45
N GLN A 166 -3.49 -9.15 8.74
CA GLN A 166 -2.94 -7.91 9.25
C GLN A 166 -4.00 -6.81 9.16
N ALA A 167 -4.02 -5.88 10.11
CA ALA A 167 -4.90 -4.72 10.04
C ALA A 167 -4.16 -3.53 9.41
N ILE A 168 -4.87 -2.79 8.57
CA ILE A 168 -4.43 -1.52 7.99
C ILE A 168 -5.27 -0.39 8.55
N ILE A 169 -4.60 0.68 8.98
CA ILE A 169 -5.24 1.89 9.49
C ILE A 169 -4.92 3.03 8.52
N THR A 170 -5.94 3.73 8.08
CA THR A 170 -5.81 4.78 7.06
C THR A 170 -6.57 6.03 7.45
N ASP A 171 -6.22 7.14 6.80
CA ASP A 171 -7.02 8.35 6.68
C ASP A 171 -7.54 8.44 5.24
N PRO A 172 -8.79 8.03 4.97
CA PRO A 172 -9.35 8.11 3.62
C PRO A 172 -9.55 9.54 3.11
N LYS A 173 -9.72 10.52 4.02
CA LYS A 173 -9.89 11.93 3.68
C LYS A 173 -8.62 12.51 3.05
N SER A 174 -7.48 12.22 3.65
CA SER A 174 -6.17 12.71 3.18
C SER A 174 -5.44 11.72 2.26
N GLY A 175 -5.98 10.53 2.05
CA GLY A 175 -5.34 9.49 1.25
C GLY A 175 -4.02 8.98 1.85
N ILE A 176 -3.98 8.74 3.17
CA ILE A 176 -2.77 8.36 3.90
C ILE A 176 -2.95 7.00 4.58
N VAL A 177 -1.96 6.13 4.46
CA VAL A 177 -1.82 4.95 5.31
C VAL A 177 -1.14 5.37 6.61
N LEU A 178 -1.84 5.25 7.72
CA LEU A 178 -1.35 5.63 9.05
C LEU A 178 -0.44 4.57 9.64
N ASP A 179 -0.88 3.31 9.58
CA ASP A 179 -0.10 2.18 10.08
C ASP A 179 -0.60 0.82 9.57
N ILE A 180 0.27 -0.20 9.76
CA ILE A 180 -0.05 -1.62 9.56
C ILE A 180 0.23 -2.34 10.88
N LEU A 181 -0.75 -3.09 11.37
CA LEU A 181 -0.60 -3.88 12.60
C LEU A 181 -0.34 -5.36 12.28
N THR A 182 0.31 -6.04 13.21
CA THR A 182 0.67 -7.46 13.08
C THR A 182 -0.52 -8.37 12.83
N ASP A 183 -1.66 -8.03 13.42
CA ASP A 183 -2.91 -8.79 13.31
C ASP A 183 -4.13 -7.87 13.55
N ARG A 184 -5.31 -8.47 13.61
CA ARG A 184 -6.59 -7.80 13.91
C ARG A 184 -7.12 -8.10 15.30
N LYS A 185 -6.30 -8.69 16.20
CA LYS A 185 -6.75 -9.02 17.57
C LYS A 185 -7.12 -7.74 18.31
N GLN A 186 -8.25 -7.79 18.98
CA GLN A 186 -8.81 -6.63 19.70
C GLN A 186 -7.79 -6.05 20.71
N SER A 187 -7.04 -6.92 21.40
CA SER A 187 -5.97 -6.50 22.33
C SER A 187 -4.90 -5.63 21.68
N HIS A 188 -4.43 -6.01 20.50
CA HIS A 188 -3.41 -5.26 19.78
C HIS A 188 -3.95 -3.95 19.18
N LEU A 189 -5.19 -3.96 18.71
CA LEU A 189 -5.89 -2.76 18.27
C LEU A 189 -6.06 -1.76 19.42
N ILE A 190 -6.50 -2.23 20.58
CA ILE A 190 -6.62 -1.42 21.80
C ILE A 190 -5.25 -0.86 22.22
N GLN A 191 -4.21 -1.68 22.21
CA GLN A 191 -2.85 -1.24 22.54
C GLN A 191 -2.35 -0.15 21.58
N TYR A 192 -2.64 -0.28 20.29
CA TYR A 192 -2.30 0.73 19.30
C TYR A 192 -3.04 2.05 19.56
N ILE A 193 -4.35 2.00 19.78
CA ILE A 193 -5.20 3.19 19.99
C ILE A 193 -4.85 3.90 21.32
N LYS A 194 -4.52 3.15 22.37
CA LYS A 194 -4.12 3.71 23.66
C LYS A 194 -2.79 4.49 23.64
N ARG A 195 -2.01 4.42 22.55
CA ARG A 195 -0.82 5.28 22.38
C ARG A 195 -1.19 6.74 22.23
N TYR A 196 -2.41 7.03 21.79
CA TYR A 196 -2.95 8.37 21.62
C TYR A 196 -3.67 8.82 22.90
N SER A 197 -3.50 10.09 23.27
CA SER A 197 -4.22 10.67 24.42
C SER A 197 -5.75 10.59 24.22
N LYS A 198 -6.51 10.70 25.32
CA LYS A 198 -7.97 10.74 25.24
C LYS A 198 -8.45 11.88 24.35
N GLU A 199 -7.91 13.06 24.55
CA GLU A 199 -8.23 14.26 23.76
C GLU A 199 -8.02 14.01 22.25
N ASN A 200 -6.90 13.38 21.89
CA ASN A 200 -6.59 13.06 20.50
C ASN A 200 -7.61 12.08 19.90
N ARG A 201 -8.05 11.10 20.66
CA ARG A 201 -9.08 10.14 20.23
C ARG A 201 -10.47 10.79 20.12
N ASP A 202 -10.79 11.70 21.03
CA ASP A 202 -12.07 12.44 21.06
C ASP A 202 -12.16 13.44 19.89
N ASN A 203 -11.04 13.81 19.25
CA ASN A 203 -10.99 14.65 18.05
C ASN A 203 -11.32 13.88 16.76
N VAL A 204 -11.34 12.54 16.78
CA VAL A 204 -11.77 11.75 15.63
C VAL A 204 -13.28 11.91 15.44
N LYS A 205 -13.69 12.38 14.26
CA LYS A 205 -15.09 12.67 13.90
C LYS A 205 -15.77 11.50 13.20
N PHE A 206 -15.01 10.69 12.48
CA PHE A 206 -15.54 9.57 11.70
C PHE A 206 -14.66 8.35 11.85
N PHE A 207 -15.31 7.21 12.13
CA PHE A 207 -14.66 5.92 12.18
C PHE A 207 -15.31 4.98 11.15
N ILE A 208 -14.52 4.45 10.24
CA ILE A 208 -14.98 3.64 9.12
C ILE A 208 -14.44 2.22 9.25
N SER A 209 -15.30 1.22 9.19
CA SER A 209 -14.86 -0.18 9.12
C SER A 209 -15.90 -1.07 8.44
N ASP A 210 -15.58 -2.36 8.33
CA ASP A 210 -16.55 -3.38 7.96
C ASP A 210 -17.57 -3.67 9.08
N MET A 211 -18.53 -4.57 8.84
CA MET A 211 -19.53 -5.02 9.80
C MET A 211 -18.98 -6.09 10.75
N TRP A 212 -17.84 -5.84 11.35
CA TRP A 212 -17.25 -6.73 12.36
C TRP A 212 -17.43 -6.12 13.75
N LYS A 213 -18.12 -6.84 14.63
CA LYS A 213 -18.52 -6.36 15.95
C LYS A 213 -17.35 -5.79 16.78
N PRO A 214 -16.15 -6.43 16.83
CA PRO A 214 -15.02 -5.87 17.55
C PRO A 214 -14.55 -4.48 17.08
N TYR A 215 -14.70 -4.13 15.79
CA TYR A 215 -14.38 -2.77 15.31
C TYR A 215 -15.42 -1.75 15.78
N TYR A 216 -16.69 -2.14 15.79
CA TYR A 216 -17.76 -1.30 16.32
C TYR A 216 -17.55 -1.04 17.82
N GLU A 217 -17.33 -2.09 18.62
CA GLU A 217 -17.05 -1.98 20.06
C GLU A 217 -15.81 -1.13 20.34
N LEU A 218 -14.78 -1.23 19.49
CA LEU A 218 -13.59 -0.39 19.58
C LEU A 218 -13.92 1.08 19.34
N SER A 219 -14.75 1.39 18.35
CA SER A 219 -15.21 2.75 18.06
C SER A 219 -15.96 3.33 19.24
N GLU A 220 -16.95 2.62 19.75
CA GLU A 220 -17.76 3.03 20.91
C GLU A 220 -16.92 3.25 22.18
N ALA A 221 -15.89 2.41 22.39
CA ALA A 221 -15.06 2.49 23.58
C ALA A 221 -14.05 3.64 23.55
N PHE A 222 -13.46 3.91 22.38
CA PHE A 222 -12.28 4.76 22.29
C PHE A 222 -12.47 6.05 21.48
N PHE A 223 -13.49 6.16 20.63
CA PHE A 223 -13.76 7.33 19.78
C PHE A 223 -15.16 7.89 20.08
N LYS A 224 -15.32 8.42 21.28
CA LYS A 224 -16.64 8.82 21.84
C LYS A 224 -17.43 9.81 20.97
N ASN A 225 -16.73 10.67 20.24
CA ASN A 225 -17.32 11.72 19.41
C ASN A 225 -17.41 11.30 17.93
N ALA A 226 -16.95 10.08 17.58
CA ALA A 226 -16.91 9.66 16.20
C ALA A 226 -18.24 9.10 15.72
N THR A 227 -18.69 9.53 14.57
CA THR A 227 -19.77 8.88 13.82
C THR A 227 -19.24 7.61 13.17
N TYR A 228 -19.84 6.46 13.50
CA TYR A 228 -19.49 5.17 12.91
C TYR A 228 -20.10 5.03 11.51
N LEU A 229 -19.28 4.68 10.53
CA LEU A 229 -19.67 4.47 9.14
C LEU A 229 -19.32 3.03 8.72
N VAL A 230 -20.33 2.32 8.20
CA VAL A 230 -20.11 0.97 7.66
C VAL A 230 -19.64 1.07 6.21
N ASP A 231 -18.58 0.34 5.86
CA ASP A 231 -18.09 0.29 4.49
C ASP A 231 -19.13 -0.26 3.50
N LYS A 232 -19.43 0.53 2.48
CA LYS A 232 -20.46 0.25 1.45
C LYS A 232 -20.26 -1.09 0.76
N TYR A 233 -19.02 -1.45 0.45
CA TYR A 233 -18.69 -2.71 -0.21
C TYR A 233 -19.17 -3.91 0.62
N HIS A 234 -19.01 -3.86 1.94
CA HIS A 234 -19.31 -4.99 2.83
C HIS A 234 -20.82 -5.26 2.94
N TYR A 235 -21.68 -4.23 3.07
CA TYR A 235 -23.12 -4.48 3.15
C TYR A 235 -23.73 -4.78 1.78
N VAL A 236 -23.27 -4.20 0.70
CA VAL A 236 -23.67 -4.59 -0.66
C VAL A 236 -23.31 -6.04 -0.96
N ARG A 237 -22.14 -6.46 -0.52
CA ARG A 237 -21.68 -7.86 -0.65
C ARG A 237 -22.61 -8.86 0.04
N GLN A 238 -23.21 -8.49 1.18
CA GLN A 238 -24.18 -9.38 1.86
C GLN A 238 -25.40 -9.68 0.97
N ILE A 239 -25.91 -8.67 0.27
CA ILE A 239 -27.02 -8.82 -0.68
C ILE A 239 -26.63 -9.75 -1.83
N ILE A 240 -25.46 -9.53 -2.41
CA ILE A 240 -24.97 -10.37 -3.51
C ILE A 240 -24.75 -11.81 -3.04
N TRP A 241 -24.27 -12.02 -1.83
CA TRP A 241 -24.10 -13.37 -1.28
C TRP A 241 -25.43 -14.06 -1.00
N ALA A 242 -26.43 -13.35 -0.46
CA ALA A 242 -27.76 -13.90 -0.28
C ALA A 242 -28.36 -14.34 -1.62
N PHE A 243 -28.27 -13.48 -2.63
CA PHE A 243 -28.69 -13.80 -3.99
C PHE A 243 -27.93 -15.00 -4.57
N GLU A 244 -26.61 -15.05 -4.46
CA GLU A 244 -25.80 -16.14 -4.99
C GLU A 244 -26.03 -17.48 -4.30
N ARG A 245 -26.29 -17.49 -2.99
CA ARG A 245 -26.67 -18.73 -2.28
C ARG A 245 -28.02 -19.24 -2.79
N THR A 246 -29.02 -18.37 -2.92
CA THR A 246 -30.34 -18.70 -3.49
C THR A 246 -30.19 -19.22 -4.92
N ARG A 247 -29.49 -18.50 -5.80
CA ARG A 247 -29.27 -18.91 -7.18
C ARG A 247 -28.61 -20.29 -7.28
N LYS A 248 -27.56 -20.55 -6.49
CA LYS A 248 -26.87 -21.84 -6.47
C LYS A 248 -27.78 -22.99 -5.98
N ARG A 249 -28.62 -22.73 -4.99
CA ARG A 249 -29.59 -23.70 -4.47
C ARG A 249 -30.62 -24.06 -5.55
N ILE A 250 -31.15 -23.06 -6.22
CA ILE A 250 -32.10 -23.25 -7.34
C ILE A 250 -31.44 -24.02 -8.48
N GLN A 251 -30.23 -23.64 -8.90
CA GLN A 251 -29.50 -24.33 -9.95
C GLN A 251 -29.31 -25.82 -9.65
N LYS A 252 -29.21 -26.23 -8.38
CA LYS A 252 -29.09 -27.64 -7.98
C LYS A 252 -30.40 -28.43 -8.08
N LYS A 253 -31.55 -27.73 -8.02
CA LYS A 253 -32.87 -28.39 -8.18
C LYS A 253 -33.07 -28.92 -9.58
N TYR A 254 -32.47 -28.27 -10.59
CA TYR A 254 -32.65 -28.64 -11.98
C TYR A 254 -31.64 -29.68 -12.43
N GLY A 255 -32.07 -30.70 -13.22
CA GLY A 255 -31.22 -31.73 -13.78
C GLY A 255 -30.13 -31.20 -14.73
N LYS A 256 -29.27 -32.09 -15.20
CA LYS A 256 -28.08 -31.73 -16.00
C LYS A 256 -28.39 -30.83 -17.22
N GLN A 257 -29.49 -31.03 -17.92
CA GLN A 257 -29.88 -30.24 -19.10
C GLN A 257 -30.20 -28.79 -18.74
N ASN A 258 -31.04 -28.55 -17.72
CA ASN A 258 -31.42 -27.20 -17.31
C ASN A 258 -30.32 -26.48 -16.56
N ARG A 259 -29.34 -27.21 -15.98
CA ARG A 259 -28.15 -26.63 -15.37
C ARG A 259 -27.31 -25.82 -16.36
N LEU A 260 -27.32 -26.16 -17.65
CA LEU A 260 -26.65 -25.43 -18.71
C LEU A 260 -27.23 -24.04 -18.92
N LEU A 261 -28.55 -23.84 -18.68
CA LEU A 261 -29.19 -22.51 -18.77
C LEU A 261 -28.59 -21.54 -17.76
N PHE A 262 -28.23 -22.03 -16.58
CA PHE A 262 -27.57 -21.25 -15.52
C PHE A 262 -26.05 -21.08 -15.72
N LYS A 263 -25.45 -21.73 -16.73
CA LYS A 263 -24.03 -21.58 -17.01
C LYS A 263 -23.70 -20.12 -17.32
N ASN A 264 -22.68 -19.57 -16.67
CA ASN A 264 -22.26 -18.18 -16.81
C ASN A 264 -23.34 -17.12 -16.43
N SER A 265 -24.47 -17.51 -15.82
CA SER A 265 -25.53 -16.59 -15.41
C SER A 265 -25.15 -15.68 -14.26
N LYS A 266 -24.21 -16.09 -13.38
CA LYS A 266 -23.77 -15.29 -12.24
C LYS A 266 -23.44 -13.85 -12.63
N ARG A 267 -22.63 -13.66 -13.67
CA ARG A 267 -22.14 -12.34 -14.08
C ARG A 267 -23.27 -11.39 -14.49
N ILE A 268 -24.30 -11.88 -15.17
CA ILE A 268 -25.43 -11.06 -15.60
C ILE A 268 -26.45 -10.86 -14.48
N LEU A 269 -26.75 -11.91 -13.69
CA LEU A 269 -27.73 -11.87 -12.61
C LEU A 269 -27.27 -11.03 -11.39
N THR A 270 -25.96 -10.91 -11.15
CA THR A 270 -25.44 -10.07 -10.07
C THR A 270 -25.23 -8.61 -10.50
N LYS A 271 -25.22 -8.31 -11.80
CA LYS A 271 -25.20 -6.93 -12.28
C LYS A 271 -26.52 -6.22 -11.96
N ARG A 272 -26.48 -4.88 -11.80
CA ARG A 272 -27.69 -4.04 -11.77
C ARG A 272 -28.39 -4.13 -13.13
N ILE A 273 -29.71 -4.15 -13.13
CA ILE A 273 -30.52 -4.19 -14.36
C ILE A 273 -30.20 -3.01 -15.29
N SER A 274 -29.97 -1.83 -14.74
CA SER A 274 -29.63 -0.61 -15.51
C SER A 274 -28.27 -0.69 -16.23
N LYS A 275 -27.40 -1.63 -15.84
CA LYS A 275 -26.07 -1.84 -16.44
C LYS A 275 -26.03 -3.03 -17.39
N LEU A 276 -27.17 -3.68 -17.66
CA LEU A 276 -27.28 -4.80 -18.59
C LEU A 276 -27.46 -4.27 -20.01
N LYS A 277 -26.79 -4.91 -20.98
CA LYS A 277 -27.08 -4.75 -22.41
C LYS A 277 -28.39 -5.49 -22.73
N ASP A 278 -29.07 -5.13 -23.82
CA ASP A 278 -30.37 -5.70 -24.18
C ASP A 278 -30.36 -7.21 -24.30
N GLU A 279 -29.37 -7.80 -24.95
CA GLU A 279 -29.21 -9.27 -25.00
C GLU A 279 -29.07 -9.91 -23.61
N GLN A 280 -28.35 -9.22 -22.71
CA GLN A 280 -28.18 -9.70 -21.33
C GLN A 280 -29.50 -9.57 -20.54
N ARG A 281 -30.28 -8.54 -20.80
CA ARG A 281 -31.59 -8.32 -20.19
C ARG A 281 -32.57 -9.42 -20.58
N ASN A 282 -32.72 -9.69 -21.88
CA ASN A 282 -33.54 -10.77 -22.40
C ASN A 282 -33.15 -12.14 -21.79
N ARG A 283 -31.84 -12.39 -21.67
CA ARG A 283 -31.36 -13.62 -21.05
C ARG A 283 -31.68 -13.68 -19.55
N VAL A 284 -31.61 -12.57 -18.84
CA VAL A 284 -32.01 -12.49 -17.41
C VAL A 284 -33.50 -12.77 -17.27
N GLU A 285 -34.36 -12.14 -18.09
CA GLU A 285 -35.83 -12.36 -18.09
C GLU A 285 -36.18 -13.83 -18.30
N ASN A 286 -35.56 -14.50 -19.29
CA ASN A 286 -35.74 -15.92 -19.53
C ASN A 286 -35.34 -16.78 -18.32
N LEU A 287 -34.23 -16.42 -17.62
CA LEU A 287 -33.81 -17.12 -16.41
C LEU A 287 -34.77 -16.91 -15.22
N LEU A 288 -35.33 -15.72 -15.10
CA LEU A 288 -36.30 -15.37 -14.05
C LEU A 288 -37.67 -16.00 -14.27
N TYR A 289 -37.99 -16.36 -15.52
CA TYR A 289 -39.22 -17.08 -15.86
C TYR A 289 -39.20 -18.55 -15.40
N ILE A 290 -37.99 -19.15 -15.28
CA ILE A 290 -37.82 -20.57 -14.95
C ILE A 290 -38.21 -20.88 -13.50
N ASP A 291 -37.96 -19.92 -12.57
CA ASP A 291 -38.12 -20.19 -11.13
C ASP A 291 -38.56 -18.92 -10.38
N ASP A 292 -39.72 -19.02 -9.70
CA ASP A 292 -40.31 -17.89 -8.96
C ASP A 292 -39.45 -17.43 -7.79
N GLU A 293 -38.75 -18.35 -7.12
CA GLU A 293 -37.86 -18.01 -6.01
C GLU A 293 -36.66 -17.21 -6.53
N LEU A 294 -36.09 -17.60 -7.70
CA LEU A 294 -35.03 -16.84 -8.34
C LEU A 294 -35.51 -15.43 -8.71
N ARG A 295 -36.71 -15.33 -9.25
CA ARG A 295 -37.33 -14.05 -9.61
C ARG A 295 -37.49 -13.13 -8.41
N LYS A 296 -38.08 -13.64 -7.31
CA LYS A 296 -38.19 -12.90 -6.05
C LYS A 296 -36.83 -12.43 -5.52
N ALA A 297 -35.84 -13.34 -5.49
CA ALA A 297 -34.48 -13.03 -5.04
C ALA A 297 -33.81 -11.93 -5.91
N TYR A 298 -34.03 -11.98 -7.22
CA TYR A 298 -33.51 -10.98 -8.15
C TYR A 298 -34.11 -9.59 -7.89
N TYR A 299 -35.43 -9.51 -7.74
CA TYR A 299 -36.10 -8.23 -7.46
C TYR A 299 -35.75 -7.67 -6.08
N LEU A 300 -35.53 -8.50 -5.07
CA LEU A 300 -35.02 -8.05 -3.77
C LEU A 300 -33.61 -7.45 -3.91
N LYS A 301 -32.75 -8.05 -4.72
CA LYS A 301 -31.43 -7.49 -5.03
C LYS A 301 -31.56 -6.13 -5.74
N GLU A 302 -32.40 -6.02 -6.75
CA GLU A 302 -32.62 -4.76 -7.50
C GLU A 302 -33.26 -3.67 -6.60
N ALA A 303 -34.20 -4.05 -5.74
CA ALA A 303 -34.81 -3.11 -4.78
C ALA A 303 -33.75 -2.55 -3.81
N PHE A 304 -32.81 -3.39 -3.38
CA PHE A 304 -31.71 -2.92 -2.54
C PHE A 304 -30.82 -1.91 -3.27
N TYR A 305 -30.52 -2.12 -4.55
CA TYR A 305 -29.76 -1.15 -5.32
C TYR A 305 -30.44 0.22 -5.42
N LYS A 306 -31.79 0.27 -5.44
CA LYS A 306 -32.53 1.53 -5.39
C LYS A 306 -32.38 2.28 -4.06
N ILE A 307 -32.07 1.58 -2.95
CA ILE A 307 -31.74 2.23 -1.67
C ILE A 307 -30.41 2.98 -1.83
N LEU A 308 -29.42 2.35 -2.48
CA LEU A 308 -28.10 2.95 -2.66
C LEU A 308 -28.11 4.20 -3.57
N ASP A 309 -29.17 4.41 -4.32
CA ASP A 309 -29.36 5.56 -5.20
C ASP A 309 -30.16 6.70 -4.54
N CYS A 310 -30.50 6.57 -3.23
CA CYS A 310 -31.09 7.66 -2.46
C CYS A 310 -30.06 8.75 -2.17
N GLU A 311 -30.50 10.00 -2.24
CA GLU A 311 -29.66 11.17 -2.00
C GLU A 311 -29.63 11.56 -0.50
N ASP A 312 -30.65 11.18 0.26
CA ASP A 312 -30.77 11.53 1.67
C ASP A 312 -31.05 10.31 2.58
N ARG A 313 -30.68 10.46 3.83
CA ARG A 313 -30.81 9.45 4.88
C ARG A 313 -32.27 9.05 5.14
N GLN A 314 -33.21 10.01 5.11
CA GLN A 314 -34.60 9.74 5.49
C GLN A 314 -35.28 8.84 4.44
N THR A 315 -35.09 9.17 3.17
CA THR A 315 -35.57 8.34 2.05
C THR A 315 -34.89 6.96 2.05
N ALA A 316 -33.57 6.92 2.28
CA ALA A 316 -32.85 5.66 2.38
C ALA A 316 -33.37 4.79 3.55
N LYS A 317 -33.64 5.39 4.72
CA LYS A 317 -34.21 4.68 5.89
C LYS A 317 -35.59 4.10 5.60
N LYS A 318 -36.47 4.89 4.97
CA LYS A 318 -37.81 4.41 4.58
C LYS A 318 -37.72 3.21 3.65
N LYS A 319 -37.00 3.34 2.54
CA LYS A 319 -36.82 2.24 1.57
C LYS A 319 -36.12 1.02 2.16
N MET A 320 -35.18 1.23 3.11
CA MET A 320 -34.49 0.14 3.79
C MET A 320 -35.44 -0.65 4.69
N ASN A 321 -36.35 0.02 5.41
CA ASN A 321 -37.37 -0.63 6.23
C ASN A 321 -38.36 -1.42 5.36
N GLU A 322 -38.81 -0.85 4.24
CA GLU A 322 -39.65 -1.53 3.25
C GLU A 322 -38.92 -2.77 2.69
N TRP A 323 -37.67 -2.64 2.36
CA TRP A 323 -36.84 -3.75 1.87
C TRP A 323 -36.66 -4.85 2.92
N VAL A 324 -36.39 -4.49 4.18
CA VAL A 324 -36.27 -5.43 5.30
C VAL A 324 -37.55 -6.21 5.46
N TYR A 325 -38.72 -5.54 5.46
CA TYR A 325 -40.03 -6.19 5.53
C TYR A 325 -40.22 -7.18 4.38
N ALA A 326 -39.95 -6.77 3.14
CA ALA A 326 -40.08 -7.63 1.97
C ALA A 326 -39.10 -8.83 2.01
N ALA A 327 -37.87 -8.63 2.48
CA ALA A 327 -36.89 -9.69 2.62
C ALA A 327 -37.28 -10.74 3.69
N GLN A 328 -37.79 -10.28 4.83
CA GLN A 328 -38.24 -11.15 5.91
C GLN A 328 -39.47 -12.00 5.51
N ASN A 329 -40.41 -11.44 4.72
CA ASN A 329 -41.62 -12.09 4.26
C ASN A 329 -41.47 -12.77 2.87
N SER A 330 -40.26 -12.79 2.27
CA SER A 330 -40.05 -13.38 0.95
C SER A 330 -40.15 -14.92 0.91
N GLY A 331 -40.04 -15.58 2.05
CA GLY A 331 -39.89 -17.03 2.13
C GLY A 331 -38.47 -17.53 1.84
N ILE A 332 -37.50 -16.62 1.54
CA ILE A 332 -36.12 -16.96 1.18
C ILE A 332 -35.23 -16.82 2.42
N CYS A 333 -34.75 -17.93 2.97
CA CYS A 333 -33.95 -17.97 4.19
C CYS A 333 -32.67 -17.11 4.09
N ASP A 334 -32.01 -17.10 2.93
CA ASP A 334 -30.80 -16.32 2.70
C ASP A 334 -31.04 -14.81 2.83
N TYR A 335 -32.22 -14.31 2.39
CA TYR A 335 -32.57 -12.90 2.49
C TYR A 335 -33.07 -12.53 3.90
N ARG A 336 -33.70 -13.45 4.60
CA ARG A 336 -34.06 -13.26 6.03
C ARG A 336 -32.81 -13.09 6.88
N THR A 337 -31.80 -13.94 6.69
CA THR A 337 -30.52 -13.81 7.39
C THR A 337 -29.82 -12.50 7.04
N CYS A 338 -29.83 -12.12 5.77
CA CYS A 338 -29.24 -10.88 5.31
C CYS A 338 -29.94 -9.64 5.91
N SER A 339 -31.28 -9.62 5.96
CA SER A 339 -32.04 -8.51 6.54
C SER A 339 -31.75 -8.31 8.03
N ASN A 340 -31.60 -9.39 8.80
CA ASN A 340 -31.20 -9.31 10.21
C ASN A 340 -29.81 -8.66 10.37
N THR A 341 -28.87 -9.00 9.50
CA THR A 341 -27.55 -8.36 9.49
C THR A 341 -27.68 -6.86 9.22
N LEU A 342 -28.50 -6.45 8.24
CA LEU A 342 -28.68 -5.03 7.92
C LEU A 342 -29.39 -4.27 9.04
N ILE A 343 -30.34 -4.87 9.74
CA ILE A 343 -30.99 -4.28 10.92
C ILE A 343 -29.94 -3.97 11.99
N ASN A 344 -29.09 -4.94 12.30
CA ASN A 344 -28.05 -4.77 13.33
C ASN A 344 -27.05 -3.65 13.01
N TRP A 345 -26.84 -3.36 11.74
CA TRP A 345 -25.88 -2.35 11.28
C TRP A 345 -26.56 -1.10 10.67
N GLN A 346 -27.90 -0.97 10.84
CA GLN A 346 -28.71 0.04 10.17
C GLN A 346 -28.17 1.47 10.36
N ASN A 347 -27.84 1.85 11.60
CA ASN A 347 -27.36 3.19 11.88
C ASN A 347 -26.04 3.50 11.14
N GLY A 348 -25.07 2.62 11.23
CA GLY A 348 -23.79 2.79 10.55
C GLY A 348 -23.90 2.79 9.01
N ILE A 349 -24.86 2.05 8.44
CA ILE A 349 -25.16 2.06 7.01
C ILE A 349 -25.85 3.39 6.64
N LEU A 350 -26.84 3.83 7.40
CA LEU A 350 -27.57 5.07 7.11
C LEU A 350 -26.69 6.32 7.26
N ASN A 351 -25.70 6.31 8.15
CA ASN A 351 -24.73 7.39 8.28
C ASN A 351 -23.94 7.62 6.97
N THR A 352 -23.81 6.61 6.10
CA THR A 352 -23.11 6.77 4.81
C THR A 352 -23.87 7.61 3.78
N PHE A 353 -25.12 7.95 4.04
CA PHE A 353 -25.92 8.86 3.23
C PHE A 353 -25.78 10.33 3.67
N ASP A 354 -25.37 10.57 4.92
CA ASP A 354 -25.14 11.92 5.44
C ASP A 354 -23.70 12.39 5.19
N TYR A 355 -22.76 11.46 5.05
CA TYR A 355 -21.33 11.78 5.00
C TYR A 355 -20.63 11.11 3.80
N PRO A 356 -19.76 11.84 3.07
CA PRO A 356 -19.15 11.36 1.81
C PRO A 356 -17.98 10.40 2.00
N TYR A 357 -17.71 9.97 3.22
CA TYR A 357 -16.54 9.12 3.51
C TYR A 357 -16.80 7.65 3.24
N SER A 358 -15.84 6.99 2.63
CA SER A 358 -15.89 5.56 2.32
C SER A 358 -14.54 4.90 2.55
N ASN A 359 -14.53 3.57 2.60
CA ASN A 359 -13.30 2.79 2.72
C ASN A 359 -12.61 2.50 1.38
N GLY A 360 -13.04 3.16 0.29
CA GLY A 360 -12.52 2.91 -1.05
C GLY A 360 -11.01 3.13 -1.18
N PHE A 361 -10.46 4.13 -0.48
CA PHE A 361 -9.01 4.34 -0.40
C PHE A 361 -8.29 3.14 0.25
N THR A 362 -8.79 2.67 1.39
CA THR A 362 -8.23 1.52 2.12
C THR A 362 -8.31 0.24 1.30
N GLU A 363 -9.42 0.02 0.58
CA GLU A 363 -9.57 -1.09 -0.35
C GLU A 363 -8.54 -1.03 -1.49
N GLY A 364 -8.32 0.17 -2.06
CA GLY A 364 -7.25 0.43 -3.03
C GLY A 364 -5.86 0.09 -2.48
N CYS A 365 -5.58 0.50 -1.25
CA CYS A 365 -4.35 0.16 -0.54
C CYS A 365 -4.19 -1.36 -0.37
N ASN A 366 -5.23 -2.04 0.10
CA ASN A 366 -5.24 -3.49 0.26
C ASN A 366 -4.96 -4.23 -1.06
N ASN A 367 -5.51 -3.76 -2.17
CA ASN A 367 -5.24 -4.34 -3.49
C ASN A 367 -3.77 -4.17 -3.89
N ARG A 368 -3.18 -3.00 -3.66
CA ARG A 368 -1.77 -2.74 -3.94
C ARG A 368 -0.84 -3.58 -3.06
N VAL A 369 -1.16 -3.75 -1.77
CA VAL A 369 -0.45 -4.64 -0.84
C VAL A 369 -0.51 -6.10 -1.31
N LYS A 370 -1.66 -6.56 -1.81
CA LYS A 370 -1.80 -7.90 -2.40
C LYS A 370 -0.88 -8.11 -3.61
N VAL A 371 -0.72 -7.08 -4.47
CA VAL A 371 0.20 -7.12 -5.62
C VAL A 371 1.65 -7.17 -5.12
N LEU A 372 2.04 -6.28 -4.20
CA LEU A 372 3.38 -6.28 -3.60
C LEU A 372 3.74 -7.66 -3.03
N LYS A 373 2.83 -8.26 -2.25
CA LYS A 373 3.03 -9.58 -1.67
C LYS A 373 3.18 -10.67 -2.72
N ARG A 374 2.38 -10.63 -3.79
CA ARG A 374 2.45 -11.59 -4.89
C ARG A 374 3.79 -11.50 -5.62
N ASN A 375 4.24 -10.31 -5.95
CA ASN A 375 5.51 -10.07 -6.64
C ASN A 375 6.73 -10.50 -5.81
N ALA A 376 6.62 -10.43 -4.48
CA ALA A 376 7.67 -10.84 -3.55
C ALA A 376 7.58 -12.31 -3.13
N TYR A 377 6.60 -13.09 -3.63
CA TYR A 377 6.30 -14.45 -3.16
C TYR A 377 6.09 -14.56 -1.64
N GLY A 378 5.64 -13.46 -1.03
CA GLY A 378 5.40 -13.32 0.42
C GLY A 378 6.50 -12.61 1.18
N TYR A 379 6.22 -12.33 2.44
CA TYR A 379 7.15 -11.75 3.41
C TYR A 379 7.19 -12.61 4.66
N ARG A 380 8.37 -12.78 5.28
CA ARG A 380 8.52 -13.49 6.56
C ARG A 380 8.66 -12.53 7.72
N ASN A 381 9.33 -11.41 7.54
CA ASN A 381 9.58 -10.40 8.56
C ASN A 381 8.51 -9.30 8.52
N PHE A 382 7.70 -9.21 9.58
CA PHE A 382 6.62 -8.23 9.68
C PHE A 382 7.13 -6.78 9.68
N LYS A 383 8.18 -6.47 10.44
CA LYS A 383 8.74 -5.11 10.51
C LYS A 383 9.14 -4.60 9.12
N ARG A 384 9.82 -5.44 8.33
CA ARG A 384 10.21 -5.13 6.96
C ARG A 384 8.99 -4.99 6.04
N PHE A 385 8.00 -5.87 6.18
CA PHE A 385 6.75 -5.80 5.39
C PHE A 385 5.97 -4.51 5.69
N ARG A 386 5.78 -4.18 6.97
CA ARG A 386 5.18 -2.93 7.41
C ARG A 386 5.92 -1.72 6.83
N ASN A 387 7.24 -1.64 7.02
CA ASN A 387 8.04 -0.54 6.49
C ASN A 387 7.94 -0.45 4.95
N ARG A 388 7.87 -1.59 4.27
CA ARG A 388 7.74 -1.65 2.82
C ARG A 388 6.40 -1.10 2.33
N ILE A 389 5.32 -1.39 3.03
CA ILE A 389 3.99 -0.83 2.74
C ILE A 389 4.00 0.68 3.01
N LEU A 390 4.44 1.11 4.18
CA LEU A 390 4.47 2.53 4.54
C LEU A 390 5.35 3.34 3.59
N HIS A 391 6.50 2.80 3.18
CA HIS A 391 7.38 3.43 2.19
C HIS A 391 6.69 3.61 0.83
N MET A 392 5.99 2.58 0.37
CA MET A 392 5.25 2.61 -0.90
C MET A 392 4.15 3.68 -0.92
N PHE A 393 3.52 3.97 0.22
CA PHE A 393 2.44 4.96 0.32
C PHE A 393 2.91 6.36 0.73
N SER A 394 4.04 6.52 1.43
CA SER A 394 4.58 7.83 1.81
C SER A 394 5.00 8.67 0.61
N TYR A 395 5.50 8.05 -0.44
CA TYR A 395 5.92 8.72 -1.67
C TYR A 395 4.76 9.32 -2.47
N GLN A 396 3.61 8.69 -2.48
CA GLN A 396 2.44 9.22 -3.20
C GLN A 396 1.99 10.59 -2.65
N LYS A 397 2.12 10.79 -1.34
CA LYS A 397 1.83 12.08 -0.70
C LYS A 397 2.75 13.20 -1.20
N ASN A 398 4.04 12.91 -1.38
CA ASN A 398 5.01 13.91 -1.84
C ASN A 398 4.82 14.25 -3.32
N LYS A 399 4.47 13.29 -4.16
CA LYS A 399 4.21 13.48 -5.58
C LYS A 399 2.95 14.32 -5.82
N ASN A 400 1.88 14.05 -5.09
CA ASN A 400 0.64 14.84 -5.19
C ASN A 400 0.84 16.29 -4.72
N LYS A 401 1.61 16.51 -3.64
CA LYS A 401 1.97 17.87 -3.19
C LYS A 401 2.85 18.64 -4.17
N ASN A 402 3.71 17.96 -4.93
CA ASN A 402 4.53 18.61 -5.96
C ASN A 402 3.70 18.93 -7.20
N ASN A 403 2.80 18.05 -7.62
CA ASN A 403 1.88 18.32 -8.74
C ASN A 403 0.90 19.47 -8.43
N GLU A 404 0.43 19.61 -7.17
CA GLU A 404 -0.39 20.74 -6.76
C GLU A 404 0.38 22.07 -6.74
N LYS A 405 1.72 22.04 -6.56
CA LYS A 405 2.56 23.24 -6.65
C LYS A 405 3.00 23.61 -8.06
N GLU A 406 2.96 22.66 -9.00
CA GLU A 406 3.24 22.91 -10.44
C GLU A 406 2.00 23.38 -11.20
N VAL A 407 0.80 23.26 -10.63
CA VAL A 407 -0.49 23.68 -11.23
C VAL A 407 -1.03 24.99 -10.61
N ALA A 408 -0.39 25.51 -9.57
CA ALA A 408 -0.69 26.79 -8.92
C ALA A 408 0.41 27.82 -9.27
#